data_4e200c8ccb8d57c4cf7c2456d7caa3f8
#
_entry.id   4e200c8ccb8d57c4cf7c2456d7caa3f8
#
_cell.length_a   1.000
_cell.length_b   1.000
_cell.length_c   1.000
_cell.angle_alpha   90.00
_cell.angle_beta   90.00
_cell.angle_gamma   90.00
#
_symmetry.space_group_name_H-M   'P 1'
#
loop_
_entity.id
_entity.type
_entity.pdbx_description
1 polymer ?
#
loop_
_entity_poly.entity_id
_entity_poly.type
_entity_poly.pdbx_seq_one_letter_code
_entity_poly.pdbx_strand_id
1 'polypeptide(L)'
;MRSHQAWSVPAGTAVVASIPPAERLILPALQRVQAVFGWIPDEAVDVVAAELNVSRAEVVGVLTYYHDLRQSPPPDVHVQVCVAEACQSVGSREFVSDLEAAYGVRLGERIDGVELSAVYCLGNCALGPAAMVEGRLIGRCDVGRVRDAVALAQEVRT
;
A
#
# COMPACT_ATOMS: atom_id res chain seq x y z
N MET A 1 4.17 -8.15 12.69
CA MET A 1 5.25 -7.33 12.07
C MET A 1 5.77 -8.05 10.85
N ARG A 2 5.58 -7.53 9.65
CA ARG A 2 6.26 -8.09 8.46
C ARG A 2 7.58 -7.36 8.31
N SER A 3 8.67 -7.96 8.81
CA SER A 3 10.01 -7.48 8.49
C SER A 3 10.28 -7.82 7.03
N HIS A 4 10.39 -6.81 6.18
CA HIS A 4 10.79 -7.02 4.79
C HIS A 4 12.31 -7.18 4.71
N GLN A 5 12.76 -8.05 3.81
CA GLN A 5 14.17 -8.22 3.51
C GLN A 5 14.71 -6.97 2.81
N ALA A 6 15.95 -6.59 3.09
CA ALA A 6 16.62 -5.54 2.32
C ALA A 6 16.78 -5.98 0.85
N TRP A 7 16.51 -5.05 -0.07
CA TRP A 7 16.68 -5.32 -1.51
C TRP A 7 18.14 -5.47 -1.89
N SER A 8 18.41 -6.42 -2.74
CA SER A 8 19.63 -6.49 -3.56
C SER A 8 19.31 -7.25 -4.85
N VAL A 9 20.03 -6.96 -5.93
CA VAL A 9 19.83 -7.64 -7.24
C VAL A 9 19.94 -9.15 -7.10
N PRO A 10 20.96 -9.75 -6.43
CA PRO A 10 21.04 -11.20 -6.25
C PRO A 10 19.85 -11.79 -5.48
N ALA A 11 19.36 -11.08 -4.44
CA ALA A 11 18.20 -11.53 -3.67
C ALA A 11 16.92 -11.47 -4.51
N GLY A 12 16.73 -10.40 -5.29
CA GLY A 12 15.62 -10.26 -6.24
C GLY A 12 15.62 -11.35 -7.30
N THR A 13 16.76 -11.61 -7.91
CA THR A 13 16.94 -12.72 -8.88
C THR A 13 16.55 -14.07 -8.26
N ALA A 14 17.04 -14.37 -7.06
CA ALA A 14 16.69 -15.62 -6.37
C ALA A 14 15.18 -15.74 -6.10
N VAL A 15 14.53 -14.65 -5.72
CA VAL A 15 13.07 -14.62 -5.49
C VAL A 15 12.31 -14.90 -6.78
N VAL A 16 12.64 -14.24 -7.88
CA VAL A 16 11.96 -14.44 -9.18
C VAL A 16 12.25 -15.82 -9.75
N ALA A 17 13.49 -16.31 -9.67
CA ALA A 17 13.89 -17.64 -10.13
C ALA A 17 13.17 -18.76 -9.36
N SER A 18 12.79 -18.53 -8.11
CA SER A 18 12.08 -19.52 -7.27
C SER A 18 10.60 -19.71 -7.67
N ILE A 19 10.07 -18.87 -8.54
CA ILE A 19 8.66 -18.95 -8.99
C ILE A 19 8.49 -20.19 -9.88
N PRO A 20 7.48 -21.04 -9.61
CA PRO A 20 7.20 -22.20 -10.45
C PRO A 20 6.97 -21.80 -11.92
N PRO A 21 7.41 -22.61 -12.91
CA PRO A 21 7.28 -22.26 -14.32
C PRO A 21 5.86 -21.90 -14.77
N ALA A 22 4.83 -22.54 -14.19
CA ALA A 22 3.43 -22.26 -14.51
C ALA A 22 2.93 -20.88 -14.01
N GLU A 23 3.65 -20.27 -13.04
CA GLU A 23 3.33 -18.98 -12.42
C GLU A 23 4.31 -17.87 -12.84
N ARG A 24 5.24 -18.16 -13.76
CA ARG A 24 6.23 -17.19 -14.26
C ARG A 24 5.61 -16.18 -15.22
N LEU A 25 4.82 -15.29 -14.65
CA LEU A 25 4.19 -14.17 -15.33
C LEU A 25 4.60 -12.86 -14.63
N ILE A 26 4.51 -11.72 -15.33
CA ILE A 26 4.99 -10.43 -14.82
C ILE A 26 4.30 -10.04 -13.51
N LEU A 27 2.97 -10.08 -13.44
CA LEU A 27 2.23 -9.69 -12.24
C LEU A 27 2.55 -10.58 -11.03
N PRO A 28 2.50 -11.91 -11.09
CA PRO A 28 2.94 -12.78 -10.00
C PRO A 28 4.38 -12.53 -9.56
N ALA A 29 5.30 -12.27 -10.49
CA ALA A 29 6.69 -11.96 -10.16
C ALA A 29 6.81 -10.64 -9.37
N LEU A 30 6.16 -9.57 -9.82
CA LEU A 30 6.13 -8.29 -9.12
C LEU A 30 5.47 -8.40 -7.73
N GLN A 31 4.36 -9.14 -7.62
CA GLN A 31 3.71 -9.42 -6.33
C GLN A 31 4.64 -10.19 -5.37
N ARG A 32 5.40 -11.16 -5.89
CA ARG A 32 6.35 -11.92 -5.10
C ARG A 32 7.51 -11.06 -4.60
N VAL A 33 8.05 -10.20 -5.46
CA VAL A 33 9.07 -9.19 -5.09
C VAL A 33 8.53 -8.29 -3.99
N GLN A 34 7.35 -7.71 -4.16
CA GLN A 34 6.73 -6.85 -3.15
C GLN A 34 6.46 -7.58 -1.82
N ALA A 35 6.03 -8.85 -1.87
CA ALA A 35 5.78 -9.62 -0.65
C ALA A 35 7.05 -9.85 0.19
N VAL A 36 8.22 -9.98 -0.46
CA VAL A 36 9.51 -10.21 0.21
C VAL A 36 10.16 -8.90 0.65
N PHE A 37 10.18 -7.90 -0.22
CA PHE A 37 10.94 -6.65 -0.01
C PHE A 37 10.06 -5.47 0.44
N GLY A 38 8.72 -5.62 0.43
CA GLY A 38 7.75 -4.58 0.81
C GLY A 38 7.42 -3.59 -0.30
N TRP A 39 8.25 -3.49 -1.33
CA TRP A 39 8.11 -2.60 -2.48
C TRP A 39 8.90 -3.11 -3.67
N ILE A 40 8.77 -2.47 -4.82
CA ILE A 40 9.41 -2.84 -6.07
C ILE A 40 10.34 -1.70 -6.49
N PRO A 41 11.66 -1.79 -6.19
CA PRO A 41 12.64 -0.81 -6.65
C PRO A 41 12.82 -0.86 -8.16
N ASP A 42 13.35 0.20 -8.76
CA ASP A 42 13.52 0.28 -10.21
C ASP A 42 14.40 -0.84 -10.78
N GLU A 43 15.44 -1.25 -10.06
CA GLU A 43 16.30 -2.38 -10.46
C GLU A 43 15.54 -3.72 -10.49
N ALA A 44 14.44 -3.86 -9.73
CA ALA A 44 13.62 -5.07 -9.77
C ALA A 44 12.91 -5.25 -11.13
N VAL A 45 12.63 -4.15 -11.82
CA VAL A 45 12.05 -4.19 -13.17
C VAL A 45 13.00 -4.90 -14.13
N ASP A 46 14.29 -4.59 -14.07
CA ASP A 46 15.30 -5.21 -14.93
C ASP A 46 15.50 -6.69 -14.59
N VAL A 47 15.50 -7.02 -13.28
CA VAL A 47 15.57 -8.41 -12.80
C VAL A 47 14.38 -9.22 -13.32
N VAL A 48 13.15 -8.72 -13.18
CA VAL A 48 11.95 -9.41 -13.66
C VAL A 48 11.98 -9.57 -15.19
N ALA A 49 12.37 -8.51 -15.92
CA ALA A 49 12.46 -8.55 -17.36
C ALA A 49 13.45 -9.63 -17.83
N ALA A 50 14.64 -9.69 -17.23
CA ALA A 50 15.66 -10.66 -17.56
C ALA A 50 15.22 -12.11 -17.23
N GLU A 51 14.70 -12.35 -16.01
CA GLU A 51 14.32 -13.69 -15.56
C GLU A 51 13.12 -14.28 -16.31
N LEU A 52 12.20 -13.42 -16.79
CA LEU A 52 11.01 -13.84 -17.54
C LEU A 52 11.22 -13.79 -19.06
N ASN A 53 12.37 -13.27 -19.53
CA ASN A 53 12.66 -13.04 -20.94
C ASN A 53 11.58 -12.18 -21.63
N VAL A 54 11.21 -11.06 -20.99
CA VAL A 54 10.28 -10.06 -21.50
C VAL A 54 10.95 -8.69 -21.56
N SER A 55 10.37 -7.73 -22.26
CA SER A 55 10.92 -6.37 -22.30
C SER A 55 10.69 -5.61 -20.99
N ARG A 56 11.60 -4.68 -20.65
CA ARG A 56 11.39 -3.73 -19.55
C ARG A 56 10.06 -2.97 -19.67
N ALA A 57 9.67 -2.61 -20.89
CA ALA A 57 8.44 -1.88 -21.17
C ALA A 57 7.18 -2.67 -20.77
N GLU A 58 7.17 -3.98 -21.01
CA GLU A 58 6.05 -4.85 -20.55
C GLU A 58 5.98 -4.91 -19.04
N VAL A 59 7.11 -5.02 -18.35
CA VAL A 59 7.14 -5.02 -16.87
C VAL A 59 6.67 -3.69 -16.31
N VAL A 60 7.15 -2.56 -16.84
CA VAL A 60 6.71 -1.21 -16.45
C VAL A 60 5.21 -1.03 -16.71
N GLY A 61 4.69 -1.51 -17.84
CA GLY A 61 3.27 -1.45 -18.15
C GLY A 61 2.41 -2.14 -17.10
N VAL A 62 2.81 -3.32 -16.64
CA VAL A 62 2.11 -4.03 -15.55
C VAL A 62 2.28 -3.29 -14.22
N LEU A 63 3.51 -2.87 -13.88
CA LEU A 63 3.82 -2.18 -12.62
C LEU A 63 3.01 -0.89 -12.45
N THR A 64 2.84 -0.12 -13.52
CA THR A 64 2.09 1.15 -13.47
C THR A 64 0.58 0.96 -13.56
N TYR A 65 0.11 -0.13 -14.13
CA TYR A 65 -1.31 -0.44 -14.21
C TYR A 65 -1.90 -0.87 -12.86
N TYR A 66 -1.17 -1.64 -12.07
CA TYR A 66 -1.64 -2.14 -10.78
C TYR A 66 -1.19 -1.22 -9.64
N HIS A 67 -2.11 -0.35 -9.17
CA HIS A 67 -1.83 0.66 -8.14
C HIS A 67 -1.49 0.07 -6.75
N ASP A 68 -1.76 -1.21 -6.52
CA ASP A 68 -1.36 -1.92 -5.30
C ASP A 68 0.14 -2.28 -5.29
N LEU A 69 0.81 -2.18 -6.45
CA LEU A 69 2.25 -2.39 -6.56
C LEU A 69 3.00 -1.11 -6.16
N ARG A 70 3.72 -1.17 -5.04
CA ARG A 70 4.45 -0.03 -4.49
C ARG A 70 5.81 0.14 -5.13
N GLN A 71 6.10 1.34 -5.62
CA GLN A 71 7.40 1.73 -6.18
C GLN A 71 8.27 2.50 -5.17
N SER A 72 7.83 2.61 -3.93
CA SER A 72 8.57 3.23 -2.83
C SER A 72 8.44 2.38 -1.56
N PRO A 73 9.41 2.46 -0.63
CA PRO A 73 9.34 1.75 0.63
C PRO A 73 8.00 1.98 1.34
N PRO A 74 7.42 0.94 1.99
CA PRO A 74 6.17 1.09 2.70
C PRO A 74 6.30 2.12 3.83
N PRO A 75 5.22 2.82 4.19
CA PRO A 75 5.20 3.67 5.38
C PRO A 75 5.32 2.82 6.65
N ASP A 76 5.60 3.46 7.76
CA ASP A 76 5.51 2.80 9.06
C ASP A 76 4.07 2.47 9.40
N VAL A 77 3.15 3.38 9.12
CA VAL A 77 1.71 3.17 9.27
C VAL A 77 0.97 3.64 8.02
N HIS A 78 0.13 2.78 7.46
CA HIS A 78 -0.71 3.10 6.33
C HIS A 78 -2.16 3.31 6.76
N VAL A 79 -2.68 4.51 6.53
CA VAL A 79 -4.07 4.91 6.78
C VAL A 79 -4.78 5.05 5.43
N GLN A 80 -5.78 4.23 5.19
CA GLN A 80 -6.63 4.28 4.00
C GLN A 80 -8.00 4.84 4.39
N VAL A 81 -8.43 5.91 3.73
CA VAL A 81 -9.72 6.57 4.00
C VAL A 81 -10.70 6.31 2.87
N CYS A 82 -11.88 5.84 3.19
CA CYS A 82 -12.90 5.57 2.19
C CYS A 82 -13.51 6.86 1.65
N VAL A 83 -13.33 7.09 0.35
CA VAL A 83 -13.87 8.24 -0.39
C VAL A 83 -15.01 7.86 -1.35
N ALA A 84 -15.57 6.66 -1.20
CA ALA A 84 -16.69 6.21 -2.01
C ALA A 84 -18.00 6.95 -1.66
N GLU A 85 -18.95 6.99 -2.61
CA GLU A 85 -20.21 7.72 -2.53
C GLU A 85 -20.99 7.47 -1.22
N ALA A 86 -21.12 6.21 -0.79
CA ALA A 86 -21.83 5.88 0.43
C ALA A 86 -21.17 6.48 1.69
N CYS A 87 -19.85 6.57 1.73
CA CYS A 87 -19.14 7.23 2.82
C CYS A 87 -19.24 8.76 2.70
N GLN A 88 -19.22 9.31 1.47
CA GLN A 88 -19.41 10.74 1.26
C GLN A 88 -20.81 11.21 1.71
N SER A 89 -21.86 10.41 1.49
CA SER A 89 -23.21 10.74 1.94
C SER A 89 -23.37 10.84 3.47
N VAL A 90 -22.43 10.29 4.22
CA VAL A 90 -22.41 10.32 5.69
C VAL A 90 -21.22 11.09 6.27
N GLY A 91 -20.67 12.05 5.53
CA GLY A 91 -19.68 13.01 6.01
C GLY A 91 -18.22 12.66 5.76
N SER A 92 -17.90 11.73 4.84
CA SER A 92 -16.50 11.38 4.58
C SER A 92 -15.68 12.53 4.02
N ARG A 93 -16.26 13.49 3.28
CA ARG A 93 -15.54 14.65 2.75
C ARG A 93 -15.04 15.57 3.87
N GLU A 94 -15.90 15.85 4.86
CA GLU A 94 -15.55 16.64 6.03
C GLU A 94 -14.49 15.91 6.86
N PHE A 95 -14.70 14.63 7.13
CA PHE A 95 -13.73 13.79 7.83
C PHE A 95 -12.35 13.77 7.15
N VAL A 96 -12.27 13.69 5.81
CA VAL A 96 -11.01 13.78 5.04
C VAL A 96 -10.35 15.14 5.27
N SER A 97 -11.10 16.23 5.13
CA SER A 97 -10.58 17.59 5.36
C SER A 97 -10.03 17.79 6.77
N ASP A 98 -10.74 17.29 7.78
CA ASP A 98 -10.30 17.35 9.18
C ASP A 98 -9.06 16.50 9.42
N LEU A 99 -8.98 15.34 8.78
CA LEU A 99 -7.82 14.44 8.88
C LEU A 99 -6.58 15.05 8.21
N GLU A 100 -6.73 15.62 7.02
CA GLU A 100 -5.66 16.34 6.31
C GLU A 100 -5.15 17.52 7.15
N ALA A 101 -6.05 18.30 7.72
CA ALA A 101 -5.68 19.41 8.62
C ALA A 101 -4.96 18.92 9.88
N ALA A 102 -5.42 17.82 10.46
CA ALA A 102 -4.86 17.26 11.69
C ALA A 102 -3.46 16.65 11.52
N TYR A 103 -3.15 16.14 10.34
CA TYR A 103 -1.83 15.60 9.99
C TYR A 103 -0.95 16.59 9.20
N GLY A 104 -1.52 17.67 8.69
CA GLY A 104 -0.80 18.66 7.89
C GLY A 104 -0.38 18.17 6.50
N VAL A 105 -1.02 17.12 5.98
CA VAL A 105 -0.76 16.51 4.66
C VAL A 105 -2.06 16.16 3.96
N ARG A 106 -2.02 15.99 2.64
CA ARG A 106 -3.16 15.56 1.83
C ARG A 106 -3.19 14.05 1.65
N LEU A 107 -4.34 13.53 1.24
CA LEU A 107 -4.44 12.14 0.79
C LEU A 107 -3.45 11.89 -0.37
N GLY A 108 -2.68 10.82 -0.27
CA GLY A 108 -1.58 10.48 -1.16
C GLY A 108 -0.21 10.93 -0.65
N GLU A 109 -0.15 11.68 0.43
CA GLU A 109 1.10 12.17 1.02
C GLU A 109 1.46 11.43 2.32
N ARG A 110 2.71 11.65 2.76
CA ARG A 110 3.28 10.98 3.94
C ARG A 110 3.91 12.02 4.87
N ILE A 111 3.72 11.81 6.19
CA ILE A 111 4.39 12.57 7.25
C ILE A 111 4.78 11.64 8.39
N ASP A 112 5.98 11.79 8.94
CA ASP A 112 6.48 11.05 10.12
C ASP A 112 6.21 9.53 10.06
N GLY A 113 6.42 8.94 8.87
CA GLY A 113 6.20 7.52 8.64
C GLY A 113 4.72 7.11 8.43
N VAL A 114 3.77 8.02 8.61
CA VAL A 114 2.33 7.79 8.35
C VAL A 114 1.98 8.20 6.93
N GLU A 115 1.35 7.32 6.16
CA GLU A 115 0.82 7.62 4.83
C GLU A 115 -0.71 7.67 4.87
N LEU A 116 -1.28 8.78 4.40
CA LEU A 116 -2.72 8.90 4.18
C LEU A 116 -3.05 8.60 2.72
N SER A 117 -3.95 7.68 2.45
CA SER A 117 -4.36 7.35 1.09
C SER A 117 -5.88 7.23 0.94
N ALA A 118 -6.38 7.50 -0.27
CA ALA A 118 -7.79 7.29 -0.61
C ALA A 118 -8.04 5.83 -0.98
N VAL A 119 -9.22 5.31 -0.61
CA VAL A 119 -9.73 4.02 -1.10
C VAL A 119 -11.19 4.15 -1.51
N TYR A 120 -11.57 3.47 -2.59
CA TYR A 120 -12.88 3.60 -3.22
C TYR A 120 -13.88 2.50 -2.82
N CYS A 121 -13.86 2.09 -1.61
CA CYS A 121 -14.79 1.30 -0.82
C CYS A 121 -14.06 0.26 0.05
N LEU A 122 -14.34 0.29 1.34
CA LEU A 122 -13.84 -0.70 2.32
C LEU A 122 -14.90 -1.75 2.68
N GLY A 123 -16.06 -1.73 2.03
CA GLY A 123 -17.15 -2.65 2.34
C GLY A 123 -17.91 -2.33 3.64
N ASN A 124 -17.59 -1.22 4.33
CA ASN A 124 -18.15 -0.86 5.65
C ASN A 124 -19.17 0.29 5.57
N CYS A 125 -19.97 0.34 4.51
CA CYS A 125 -20.86 1.47 4.22
C CYS A 125 -21.88 1.77 5.32
N ALA A 126 -22.40 0.71 5.97
CA ALA A 126 -23.37 0.87 7.07
C ALA A 126 -22.78 1.56 8.32
N LEU A 127 -21.47 1.62 8.43
CA LEU A 127 -20.74 2.24 9.53
C LEU A 127 -19.80 3.37 9.02
N GLY A 128 -20.19 4.04 7.93
CA GLY A 128 -19.45 5.20 7.41
C GLY A 128 -19.47 6.41 8.37
N PRO A 129 -18.52 7.33 8.23
CA PRO A 129 -17.29 7.25 7.44
C PRO A 129 -16.39 6.10 7.88
N ALA A 130 -15.63 5.50 6.95
CA ALA A 130 -14.77 4.35 7.24
C ALA A 130 -13.32 4.61 6.85
N ALA A 131 -12.40 4.08 7.65
CA ALA A 131 -10.98 4.05 7.38
C ALA A 131 -10.41 2.67 7.70
N MET A 132 -9.21 2.40 7.21
CA MET A 132 -8.44 1.21 7.55
C MET A 132 -7.02 1.63 7.94
N VAL A 133 -6.55 1.19 9.11
CA VAL A 133 -5.20 1.45 9.63
C VAL A 133 -4.48 0.12 9.75
N GLU A 134 -3.38 -0.07 9.01
CA GLU A 134 -2.61 -1.33 8.97
C GLU A 134 -3.48 -2.58 8.79
N GLY A 135 -4.48 -2.51 7.91
CA GLY A 135 -5.42 -3.61 7.65
C GLY A 135 -6.55 -3.75 8.67
N ARG A 136 -6.58 -2.94 9.73
CA ARG A 136 -7.67 -2.90 10.71
C ARG A 136 -8.75 -1.92 10.25
N LEU A 137 -9.92 -2.45 9.96
CA LEU A 137 -11.09 -1.66 9.54
C LEU A 137 -11.71 -0.92 10.73
N ILE A 138 -12.00 0.37 10.53
CA ILE A 138 -12.62 1.27 11.51
C ILE A 138 -13.85 1.89 10.85
N GLY A 139 -14.97 1.87 11.55
CA GLY A 139 -16.20 2.55 11.14
C GLY A 139 -16.55 3.73 12.04
N ARG A 140 -17.47 4.58 11.57
CA ARG A 140 -17.87 5.83 12.25
C ARG A 140 -16.64 6.65 12.65
N CYS A 141 -15.75 6.82 11.64
CA CYS A 141 -14.47 7.45 11.85
C CYS A 141 -14.60 8.94 12.13
N ASP A 142 -13.77 9.38 13.05
CA ASP A 142 -13.36 10.75 13.29
C ASP A 142 -11.83 10.79 13.43
N VAL A 143 -11.25 11.99 13.50
CA VAL A 143 -9.80 12.18 13.62
C VAL A 143 -9.23 11.51 14.86
N GLY A 144 -9.96 11.55 15.99
CA GLY A 144 -9.54 10.94 17.26
C GLY A 144 -9.35 9.43 17.13
N ARG A 145 -10.36 8.74 16.59
CA ARG A 145 -10.32 7.28 16.40
C ARG A 145 -9.20 6.83 15.45
N VAL A 146 -8.90 7.63 14.42
CA VAL A 146 -7.77 7.33 13.53
C VAL A 146 -6.45 7.55 14.24
N ARG A 147 -6.29 8.65 15.01
CA ARG A 147 -5.08 8.89 15.81
C ARG A 147 -4.80 7.78 16.81
N ASP A 148 -5.83 7.33 17.53
CA ASP A 148 -5.71 6.22 18.48
C ASP A 148 -5.26 4.93 17.80
N ALA A 149 -5.82 4.63 16.62
CA ALA A 149 -5.44 3.46 15.84
C ALA A 149 -4.01 3.55 15.28
N VAL A 150 -3.57 4.75 14.86
CA VAL A 150 -2.19 5.00 14.42
C VAL A 150 -1.22 4.83 15.58
N ALA A 151 -1.51 5.43 16.74
CA ALA A 151 -0.69 5.28 17.95
C ALA A 151 -0.52 3.81 18.35
N LEU A 152 -1.62 3.06 18.38
CA LEU A 152 -1.59 1.62 18.65
C LEU A 152 -0.74 0.84 17.62
N ALA A 153 -0.83 1.19 16.33
CA ALA A 153 -0.04 0.55 15.28
C ALA A 153 1.47 0.85 15.42
N GLN A 154 1.84 2.06 15.86
CA GLN A 154 3.21 2.45 16.13
C GLN A 154 3.79 1.72 17.35
N GLU A 155 3.03 1.58 18.43
CA GLU A 155 3.45 0.84 19.63
C GLU A 155 3.76 -0.64 19.35
N VAL A 156 2.96 -1.29 18.50
CA VAL A 156 3.16 -2.71 18.13
C VAL A 156 4.44 -2.90 17.30
N ARG A 157 4.99 -1.84 16.70
CA ARG A 157 6.22 -1.88 15.87
C ARG A 157 7.50 -1.65 16.67
N THR A 158 7.40 -1.09 17.88
CA THR A 158 8.54 -0.83 18.76
C THR A 158 8.89 -2.05 19.58
#